data_d06e812d9a0a954799b08957e3835079
#
_entry.id   d06e812d9a0a954799b08957e3835079
#
_cell.length_a   1.000
_cell.length_b   1.000
_cell.length_c   1.000
_cell.angle_alpha   90.00
_cell.angle_beta   90.00
_cell.angle_gamma   90.00
#
_symmetry.space_group_name_H-M   'P 1'
#
loop_
_entity.id
_entity.type
_entity.pdbx_description
1 polymer ?
#
loop_
_entity_poly.entity_id
_entity_poly.type
_entity_poly.pdbx_seq_one_letter_code
_entity_poly.pdbx_strand_id
1 'polypeptide(L)'
;MGTRVAVAGASGYAGGELLRLLAGHPDLELAAVTGGTSAGKLVTEVHPNLTGHPALLGQAFGTTDAATLGDAELIFMALPHGESAALAAQLPGARIIDLSADFRLGDEAAWEKFYGVPHAGQWTYGLPELPGAREKIAVARTVAAPGCYATTSILALAPLLAAGLAAPDDIVIVAASGTSGAGRSPRPDLLASEVMGSMSAYKVGGTHRHTPEIEQALTEVIRGSSPLTGTAAVVRGVSGGSPPLTGTAAVDTSVTISFTPTLAPMPRGILATCTARLAPGVADGPDPDATLRAAFADAYGSSPFVHLLPTGQWPVSGAVAGSNGAHVQAAADIHAGRAVVVATTDNLGKGAAGQAVQIANIMLGLPETAGLTTLGVEP
;
A
#
# COMPACT_ATOMS: atom_id res chain seq x y z
N MET A 1 21.26 -14.70 -17.55
CA MET A 1 21.51 -13.29 -17.18
C MET A 1 20.19 -12.78 -16.59
N GLY A 2 20.26 -12.19 -15.42
CA GLY A 2 19.06 -11.58 -14.79
C GLY A 2 18.65 -10.29 -15.51
N THR A 3 17.39 -9.88 -15.31
CA THR A 3 16.92 -8.57 -15.77
C THR A 3 17.67 -7.45 -15.05
N ARG A 4 18.24 -6.54 -15.80
CA ARG A 4 19.01 -5.41 -15.24
C ARG A 4 18.09 -4.35 -14.65
N VAL A 5 18.23 -4.06 -13.36
CA VAL A 5 17.38 -3.11 -12.65
C VAL A 5 18.19 -1.98 -12.02
N ALA A 6 17.60 -0.79 -11.94
CA ALA A 6 18.19 0.35 -11.25
C ALA A 6 17.29 0.82 -10.10
N VAL A 7 17.90 1.42 -9.07
CA VAL A 7 17.19 1.99 -7.93
C VAL A 7 17.57 3.46 -7.78
N ALA A 8 16.62 4.36 -8.07
CA ALA A 8 16.75 5.79 -7.81
C ALA A 8 16.30 6.09 -6.36
N GLY A 9 17.11 6.87 -5.62
CA GLY A 9 16.83 7.18 -4.22
C GLY A 9 17.16 6.06 -3.24
N ALA A 10 18.12 5.22 -3.59
CA ALA A 10 18.50 4.03 -2.84
C ALA A 10 19.09 4.31 -1.45
N SER A 11 19.45 5.55 -1.11
CA SER A 11 20.02 5.93 0.21
C SER A 11 18.97 6.09 1.32
N GLY A 12 17.66 6.13 0.99
CA GLY A 12 16.54 6.15 1.94
C GLY A 12 16.23 4.78 2.54
N TYR A 13 15.28 4.70 3.50
CA TYR A 13 14.87 3.43 4.10
C TYR A 13 14.21 2.48 3.09
N ALA A 14 13.25 2.97 2.28
CA ALA A 14 12.61 2.15 1.25
C ALA A 14 13.63 1.69 0.19
N GLY A 15 14.55 2.59 -0.21
CA GLY A 15 15.64 2.25 -1.14
C GLY A 15 16.60 1.21 -0.57
N GLY A 16 17.02 1.34 0.68
CA GLY A 16 17.86 0.34 1.36
C GLY A 16 17.20 -1.02 1.48
N GLU A 17 15.88 -1.05 1.71
CA GLU A 17 15.11 -2.30 1.73
C GLU A 17 14.99 -2.90 0.33
N LEU A 18 14.79 -2.07 -0.73
CA LEU A 18 14.87 -2.54 -2.12
C LEU A 18 16.22 -3.19 -2.41
N LEU A 19 17.34 -2.55 -2.04
CA LEU A 19 18.64 -3.13 -2.23
C LEU A 19 18.81 -4.48 -1.53
N ARG A 20 18.27 -4.63 -0.31
CA ARG A 20 18.29 -5.89 0.44
C ARG A 20 17.55 -7.01 -0.30
N LEU A 21 16.37 -6.70 -0.84
CA LEU A 21 15.55 -7.66 -1.57
C LEU A 21 16.16 -8.01 -2.94
N LEU A 22 16.59 -7.01 -3.68
CA LEU A 22 17.14 -7.17 -5.03
C LEU A 22 18.49 -7.90 -5.00
N ALA A 23 19.33 -7.67 -4.00
CA ALA A 23 20.60 -8.36 -3.85
C ALA A 23 20.41 -9.89 -3.74
N GLY A 24 19.35 -10.34 -3.07
CA GLY A 24 19.01 -11.76 -2.94
C GLY A 24 18.05 -12.30 -4.01
N HIS A 25 17.69 -11.49 -5.01
CA HIS A 25 16.71 -11.90 -6.01
C HIS A 25 17.33 -12.83 -7.08
N PRO A 26 16.70 -13.96 -7.42
CA PRO A 26 17.30 -14.93 -8.35
C PRO A 26 17.40 -14.43 -9.79
N ASP A 27 16.46 -13.55 -10.22
CA ASP A 27 16.27 -13.16 -11.62
C ASP A 27 16.53 -11.68 -11.91
N LEU A 28 16.77 -10.85 -10.87
CA LEU A 28 17.03 -9.42 -11.01
C LEU A 28 18.49 -9.11 -10.66
N GLU A 29 19.14 -8.28 -11.48
CA GLU A 29 20.53 -7.88 -11.31
C GLU A 29 20.64 -6.36 -11.15
N LEU A 30 21.24 -5.90 -10.05
CA LEU A 30 21.46 -4.48 -9.79
C LEU A 30 22.47 -3.89 -10.77
N ALA A 31 22.01 -3.07 -11.70
CA ALA A 31 22.85 -2.38 -12.69
C ALA A 31 23.28 -1.01 -12.21
N ALA A 32 22.41 -0.27 -11.51
CA ALA A 32 22.73 1.06 -10.98
C ALA A 32 21.97 1.34 -9.67
N VAL A 33 22.62 2.06 -8.77
CA VAL A 33 22.03 2.58 -7.52
C VAL A 33 22.37 4.05 -7.38
N THR A 34 21.37 4.91 -7.11
CA THR A 34 21.61 6.34 -6.96
C THR A 34 21.13 6.84 -5.60
N GLY A 35 21.75 7.90 -5.09
CA GLY A 35 21.53 8.29 -3.70
C GLY A 35 21.53 9.79 -3.41
N GLY A 36 21.19 10.66 -4.35
CA GLY A 36 21.11 12.12 -4.12
C GLY A 36 22.39 12.64 -3.40
N THR A 37 22.25 13.15 -2.20
CA THR A 37 23.35 13.66 -1.37
C THR A 37 24.34 12.58 -0.92
N SER A 38 24.05 11.30 -1.14
CA SER A 38 24.95 10.17 -0.85
C SER A 38 25.77 9.73 -2.06
N ALA A 39 25.68 10.41 -3.22
CA ALA A 39 26.47 10.10 -4.40
C ALA A 39 27.98 10.05 -4.05
N GLY A 40 28.68 9.01 -4.53
CA GLY A 40 30.08 8.73 -4.23
C GLY A 40 30.35 7.92 -2.95
N LYS A 41 29.39 7.80 -2.02
CA LYS A 41 29.53 6.95 -0.83
C LYS A 41 29.27 5.50 -1.19
N LEU A 42 29.91 4.57 -0.48
CA LEU A 42 29.59 3.15 -0.63
C LEU A 42 28.19 2.85 -0.07
N VAL A 43 27.50 1.91 -0.71
CA VAL A 43 26.19 1.42 -0.23
C VAL A 43 26.29 0.91 1.21
N THR A 44 27.35 0.20 1.55
CA THR A 44 27.59 -0.37 2.87
C THR A 44 27.92 0.66 3.95
N GLU A 45 28.41 1.84 3.59
CA GLU A 45 28.57 2.97 4.53
C GLU A 45 27.23 3.56 4.95
N VAL A 46 26.27 3.59 4.01
CA VAL A 46 24.93 4.13 4.25
C VAL A 46 23.99 3.07 4.83
N HIS A 47 24.13 1.83 4.39
CA HIS A 47 23.34 0.68 4.81
C HIS A 47 24.24 -0.44 5.37
N PRO A 48 24.70 -0.35 6.64
CA PRO A 48 25.62 -1.33 7.23
C PRO A 48 25.08 -2.77 7.26
N ASN A 49 23.76 -2.94 7.31
CA ASN A 49 23.09 -4.24 7.25
C ASN A 49 23.27 -4.98 5.92
N LEU A 50 23.75 -4.30 4.89
CA LEU A 50 24.05 -4.88 3.56
C LEU A 50 25.53 -5.27 3.39
N THR A 51 26.35 -5.08 4.42
CA THR A 51 27.76 -5.45 4.42
C THR A 51 27.91 -6.97 4.24
N GLY A 52 28.81 -7.35 3.36
CA GLY A 52 29.10 -8.78 3.08
C GLY A 52 28.27 -9.42 1.96
N HIS A 53 27.29 -8.73 1.40
CA HIS A 53 26.60 -9.27 0.23
C HIS A 53 27.43 -9.01 -1.04
N PRO A 54 27.82 -10.06 -1.82
CA PRO A 54 28.72 -9.91 -2.97
C PRO A 54 28.26 -8.90 -4.02
N ALA A 55 26.95 -8.85 -4.32
CA ALA A 55 26.38 -7.93 -5.31
C ALA A 55 26.48 -6.44 -4.92
N LEU A 56 26.72 -6.14 -3.64
CA LEU A 56 26.78 -4.77 -3.11
C LEU A 56 28.18 -4.37 -2.63
N LEU A 57 29.13 -5.31 -2.66
CA LEU A 57 30.49 -5.07 -2.22
C LEU A 57 31.18 -4.11 -3.18
N GLY A 58 31.66 -2.97 -2.66
CA GLY A 58 32.29 -1.93 -3.46
C GLY A 58 31.34 -1.09 -4.31
N GLN A 59 30.04 -1.35 -4.28
CA GLN A 59 29.02 -0.56 -4.98
C GLN A 59 28.92 0.83 -4.33
N ALA A 60 29.09 1.88 -5.13
CA ALA A 60 28.88 3.27 -4.72
C ALA A 60 27.57 3.83 -5.29
N PHE A 61 26.96 4.78 -4.57
CA PHE A 61 25.83 5.52 -5.11
C PHE A 61 26.26 6.45 -6.24
N GLY A 62 25.59 6.36 -7.39
CA GLY A 62 25.70 7.32 -8.48
C GLY A 62 24.85 8.57 -8.25
N THR A 63 24.94 9.52 -9.17
CA THR A 63 24.06 10.68 -9.30
C THR A 63 22.67 10.23 -9.75
N THR A 64 21.61 10.92 -9.27
CA THR A 64 20.23 10.59 -9.66
C THR A 64 19.87 11.35 -10.94
N ASP A 65 20.19 10.75 -12.07
CA ASP A 65 19.93 11.30 -13.41
C ASP A 65 19.64 10.20 -14.43
N ALA A 66 19.09 10.60 -15.58
CA ALA A 66 18.72 9.66 -16.63
C ALA A 66 19.93 8.91 -17.23
N ALA A 67 21.11 9.51 -17.27
CA ALA A 67 22.29 8.87 -17.84
C ALA A 67 22.77 7.71 -16.96
N THR A 68 22.75 7.88 -15.65
CA THR A 68 23.11 6.82 -14.68
C THR A 68 22.12 5.65 -14.69
N LEU A 69 20.83 5.92 -14.96
CA LEU A 69 19.76 4.93 -14.89
C LEU A 69 19.43 4.27 -16.24
N GLY A 70 19.86 4.87 -17.36
CA GLY A 70 19.37 4.58 -18.70
C GLY A 70 19.62 3.18 -19.27
N ASP A 71 20.58 2.45 -18.69
CA ASP A 71 20.92 1.08 -19.11
C ASP A 71 20.07 -0.01 -18.42
N ALA A 72 19.19 0.37 -17.51
CA ALA A 72 18.33 -0.57 -16.80
C ALA A 72 17.05 -0.87 -17.59
N GLU A 73 16.63 -2.15 -17.57
CA GLU A 73 15.39 -2.61 -18.19
C GLU A 73 14.17 -2.25 -17.33
N LEU A 74 14.36 -2.11 -16.02
CA LEU A 74 13.36 -1.68 -15.06
C LEU A 74 13.99 -0.76 -14.01
N ILE A 75 13.31 0.34 -13.70
CA ILE A 75 13.78 1.34 -12.74
C ILE A 75 12.80 1.41 -11.57
N PHE A 76 13.30 1.26 -10.34
CA PHE A 76 12.58 1.56 -9.11
C PHE A 76 12.88 2.99 -8.68
N MET A 77 11.86 3.81 -8.48
CA MET A 77 11.99 5.17 -7.98
C MET A 77 11.52 5.24 -6.52
N ALA A 78 12.47 5.42 -5.58
CA ALA A 78 12.21 5.61 -4.15
C ALA A 78 12.61 7.03 -3.73
N LEU A 79 12.12 8.01 -4.48
CA LEU A 79 12.44 9.44 -4.34
C LEU A 79 11.44 10.17 -3.43
N PRO A 80 11.80 11.34 -2.90
CA PRO A 80 10.85 12.24 -2.28
C PRO A 80 9.71 12.60 -3.24
N HIS A 81 8.53 12.91 -2.66
CA HIS A 81 7.37 13.35 -3.45
C HIS A 81 7.68 14.62 -4.25
N GLY A 82 7.32 14.64 -5.52
CA GLY A 82 7.57 15.71 -6.47
C GLY A 82 8.85 15.52 -7.30
N GLU A 83 9.74 14.61 -6.92
CA GLU A 83 11.01 14.35 -7.66
C GLU A 83 10.89 13.24 -8.70
N SER A 84 10.02 12.25 -8.46
CA SER A 84 9.82 11.12 -9.40
C SER A 84 9.27 11.58 -10.74
N ALA A 85 8.34 12.53 -10.76
CA ALA A 85 7.75 13.06 -11.98
C ALA A 85 8.79 13.72 -12.89
N ALA A 86 9.67 14.53 -12.32
CA ALA A 86 10.73 15.21 -13.07
C ALA A 86 11.76 14.23 -13.67
N LEU A 87 12.09 13.16 -12.94
CA LEU A 87 13.00 12.13 -13.41
C LEU A 87 12.34 11.24 -14.48
N ALA A 88 11.09 10.84 -14.27
CA ALA A 88 10.35 10.01 -15.22
C ALA A 88 10.19 10.68 -16.59
N ALA A 89 10.00 11.99 -16.61
CA ALA A 89 9.94 12.77 -17.87
C ALA A 89 11.24 12.71 -18.70
N GLN A 90 12.38 12.42 -18.07
CA GLN A 90 13.68 12.26 -18.74
C GLN A 90 13.94 10.82 -19.20
N LEU A 91 13.06 9.87 -18.91
CA LEU A 91 13.19 8.45 -19.18
C LEU A 91 12.01 7.94 -20.05
N PRO A 92 11.77 8.53 -21.22
CA PRO A 92 10.62 8.18 -22.05
C PRO A 92 10.71 6.71 -22.49
N GLY A 93 9.62 5.98 -22.29
CA GLY A 93 9.52 4.57 -22.68
C GLY A 93 10.21 3.58 -21.72
N ALA A 94 10.83 4.01 -20.61
CA ALA A 94 11.36 3.12 -19.59
C ALA A 94 10.23 2.34 -18.89
N ARG A 95 10.56 1.16 -18.36
CA ARG A 95 9.71 0.48 -17.37
C ARG A 95 10.04 1.05 -16.00
N ILE A 96 9.03 1.56 -15.29
CA ILE A 96 9.23 2.25 -14.02
C ILE A 96 8.23 1.76 -12.98
N ILE A 97 8.72 1.51 -11.76
CA ILE A 97 7.90 1.33 -10.56
C ILE A 97 8.22 2.49 -9.62
N ASP A 98 7.22 3.34 -9.38
CA ASP A 98 7.36 4.50 -8.50
C ASP A 98 6.81 4.21 -7.09
N LEU A 99 7.67 4.34 -6.08
CA LEU A 99 7.31 4.21 -4.67
C LEU A 99 6.96 5.58 -4.05
N SER A 100 7.13 6.69 -4.79
CA SER A 100 6.65 8.00 -4.35
C SER A 100 5.12 8.09 -4.48
N ALA A 101 4.56 9.26 -4.25
CA ALA A 101 3.11 9.45 -4.43
C ALA A 101 2.74 10.06 -5.79
N ASP A 102 3.72 10.46 -6.59
CA ASP A 102 3.56 11.38 -7.73
C ASP A 102 2.54 10.91 -8.76
N PHE A 103 2.33 9.59 -8.87
CA PHE A 103 1.48 8.99 -9.92
C PHE A 103 0.33 8.14 -9.37
N ARG A 104 0.00 8.24 -8.06
CA ARG A 104 -1.05 7.41 -7.44
C ARG A 104 -2.45 7.93 -7.67
N LEU A 105 -2.64 9.25 -7.56
CA LEU A 105 -3.96 9.86 -7.63
C LEU A 105 -4.33 10.25 -9.07
N GLY A 106 -5.56 9.94 -9.47
CA GLY A 106 -6.14 10.38 -10.73
C GLY A 106 -6.83 11.74 -10.64
N ASP A 107 -7.27 12.13 -9.44
CA ASP A 107 -7.94 13.41 -9.19
C ASP A 107 -6.90 14.51 -8.94
N GLU A 108 -6.80 15.44 -9.90
CA GLU A 108 -5.90 16.59 -9.83
C GLU A 108 -6.22 17.53 -8.66
N ALA A 109 -7.50 17.74 -8.35
CA ALA A 109 -7.90 18.61 -7.23
C ALA A 109 -7.51 17.98 -5.88
N ALA A 110 -7.68 16.68 -5.72
CA ALA A 110 -7.20 15.96 -4.55
C ALA A 110 -5.67 16.00 -4.46
N TRP A 111 -4.97 15.82 -5.57
CA TRP A 111 -3.52 15.92 -5.60
C TRP A 111 -3.04 17.31 -5.17
N GLU A 112 -3.58 18.37 -5.75
CA GLU A 112 -3.22 19.75 -5.41
C GLU A 112 -3.47 20.04 -3.92
N LYS A 113 -4.65 19.65 -3.40
CA LYS A 113 -5.03 19.84 -2.00
C LYS A 113 -4.05 19.19 -1.01
N PHE A 114 -3.59 17.95 -1.30
CA PHE A 114 -2.79 17.17 -0.36
C PHE A 114 -1.28 17.30 -0.56
N TYR A 115 -0.82 17.64 -1.76
CA TYR A 115 0.61 17.70 -2.11
C TYR A 115 1.09 19.10 -2.49
N GLY A 116 0.24 19.97 -3.01
CA GLY A 116 0.56 21.38 -3.30
C GLY A 116 1.55 21.56 -4.45
N VAL A 117 1.69 20.58 -5.34
CA VAL A 117 2.55 20.62 -6.52
C VAL A 117 1.74 20.17 -7.74
N PRO A 118 2.17 20.51 -9.00
CA PRO A 118 1.47 20.12 -10.21
C PRO A 118 1.23 18.61 -10.30
N HIS A 119 0.05 18.21 -10.77
CA HIS A 119 -0.30 16.83 -11.01
C HIS A 119 0.45 16.27 -12.22
N ALA A 120 1.10 15.12 -12.05
CA ALA A 120 1.93 14.51 -13.08
C ALA A 120 1.20 13.41 -13.91
N GLY A 121 -0.08 13.21 -13.66
CA GLY A 121 -0.87 12.12 -14.22
C GLY A 121 -0.97 10.92 -13.28
N GLN A 122 -1.70 9.90 -13.72
CA GLN A 122 -1.90 8.66 -12.96
C GLN A 122 -1.29 7.48 -13.72
N TRP A 123 -0.59 6.61 -13.00
CA TRP A 123 -0.10 5.33 -13.51
C TRP A 123 -0.97 4.17 -13.01
N THR A 124 -0.73 2.96 -13.55
CA THR A 124 -1.35 1.75 -13.05
C THR A 124 -1.09 1.60 -11.55
N TYR A 125 -2.15 1.45 -10.76
CA TYR A 125 -2.04 1.32 -9.31
C TYR A 125 -1.54 -0.08 -8.93
N GLY A 126 -0.45 -0.16 -8.21
CA GLY A 126 0.34 -1.36 -7.98
C GLY A 126 -0.05 -2.17 -6.75
N LEU A 127 -1.32 -2.54 -6.57
CA LEU A 127 -1.78 -3.45 -5.54
C LEU A 127 -2.38 -4.72 -6.18
N PRO A 128 -1.58 -5.78 -6.39
CA PRO A 128 -1.99 -6.98 -7.12
C PRO A 128 -3.20 -7.72 -6.54
N GLU A 129 -3.49 -7.53 -5.27
CA GLU A 129 -4.59 -8.15 -4.55
C GLU A 129 -5.96 -7.54 -4.87
N LEU A 130 -6.00 -6.39 -5.54
CA LEU A 130 -7.26 -5.81 -6.01
C LEU A 130 -7.80 -6.56 -7.25
N PRO A 131 -9.13 -6.59 -7.43
CA PRO A 131 -9.75 -7.26 -8.57
C PRO A 131 -9.20 -6.77 -9.91
N GLY A 132 -8.69 -7.68 -10.76
CA GLY A 132 -8.14 -7.39 -12.08
C GLY A 132 -6.84 -6.57 -12.09
N ALA A 133 -6.20 -6.37 -10.94
CA ALA A 133 -4.98 -5.57 -10.85
C ALA A 133 -3.75 -6.31 -11.39
N ARG A 134 -3.64 -7.63 -11.19
CA ARG A 134 -2.51 -8.42 -11.72
C ARG A 134 -2.39 -8.32 -13.22
N GLU A 135 -3.51 -8.43 -13.92
CA GLU A 135 -3.56 -8.35 -15.39
C GLU A 135 -3.16 -6.95 -15.88
N LYS A 136 -3.62 -5.91 -15.20
CA LYS A 136 -3.24 -4.50 -15.50
C LYS A 136 -1.75 -4.27 -15.27
N ILE A 137 -1.20 -4.75 -14.16
CA ILE A 137 0.22 -4.63 -13.81
C ILE A 137 1.09 -5.39 -14.83
N ALA A 138 0.70 -6.59 -15.22
CA ALA A 138 1.46 -7.44 -16.14
C ALA A 138 1.72 -6.78 -17.51
N VAL A 139 0.79 -5.94 -17.98
CA VAL A 139 0.92 -5.24 -19.28
C VAL A 139 1.40 -3.79 -19.16
N ALA A 140 1.48 -3.26 -17.94
CA ALA A 140 1.87 -1.89 -17.71
C ALA A 140 3.38 -1.68 -17.94
N ARG A 141 3.74 -0.48 -18.44
CA ARG A 141 5.13 -0.02 -18.47
C ARG A 141 5.50 0.80 -17.24
N THR A 142 4.52 1.45 -16.64
CA THR A 142 4.68 2.31 -15.47
C THR A 142 3.64 1.95 -14.41
N VAL A 143 4.10 1.75 -13.17
CA VAL A 143 3.26 1.36 -12.04
C VAL A 143 3.58 2.24 -10.84
N ALA A 144 2.53 2.77 -10.20
CA ALA A 144 2.62 3.49 -8.94
C ALA A 144 2.39 2.50 -7.78
N ALA A 145 3.43 2.22 -7.01
CA ALA A 145 3.32 1.39 -5.81
C ALA A 145 2.55 2.14 -4.72
N PRO A 146 1.63 1.48 -3.99
CA PRO A 146 0.81 2.11 -2.95
C PRO A 146 1.63 2.67 -1.78
N GLY A 147 1.04 3.61 -1.04
CA GLY A 147 1.56 4.01 0.26
C GLY A 147 1.35 2.92 1.32
N CYS A 148 2.22 2.85 2.33
CA CYS A 148 2.22 1.77 3.31
C CYS A 148 0.89 1.67 4.10
N TYR A 149 0.36 2.79 4.60
CA TYR A 149 -0.96 2.80 5.24
C TYR A 149 -2.09 2.48 4.26
N ALA A 150 -1.98 2.96 3.01
CA ALA A 150 -2.96 2.68 1.98
C ALA A 150 -3.00 1.17 1.69
N THR A 151 -1.85 0.53 1.49
CA THR A 151 -1.77 -0.92 1.32
C THR A 151 -2.49 -1.67 2.43
N THR A 152 -2.14 -1.38 3.71
CA THR A 152 -2.71 -2.09 4.86
C THR A 152 -4.22 -1.88 4.99
N SER A 153 -4.67 -0.63 4.82
CA SER A 153 -6.09 -0.26 4.96
C SER A 153 -6.95 -0.78 3.81
N ILE A 154 -6.44 -0.74 2.59
CA ILE A 154 -7.15 -1.27 1.42
C ILE A 154 -7.29 -2.78 1.52
N LEU A 155 -6.24 -3.51 1.91
CA LEU A 155 -6.31 -4.95 2.15
C LEU A 155 -7.30 -5.31 3.26
N ALA A 156 -7.50 -4.43 4.26
CA ALA A 156 -8.49 -4.63 5.31
C ALA A 156 -9.93 -4.41 4.84
N LEU A 157 -10.18 -3.52 3.90
CA LEU A 157 -11.55 -3.06 3.59
C LEU A 157 -12.08 -3.55 2.24
N ALA A 158 -11.20 -3.75 1.26
CA ALA A 158 -11.60 -4.08 -0.11
C ALA A 158 -12.50 -5.32 -0.22
N PRO A 159 -12.26 -6.45 0.48
CA PRO A 159 -13.14 -7.62 0.38
C PRO A 159 -14.57 -7.34 0.85
N LEU A 160 -14.73 -6.60 1.95
CA LEU A 160 -16.06 -6.28 2.49
C LEU A 160 -16.85 -5.35 1.58
N LEU A 161 -16.16 -4.35 1.01
CA LEU A 161 -16.79 -3.40 0.09
C LEU A 161 -17.12 -4.04 -1.25
N ALA A 162 -16.21 -4.87 -1.78
CA ALA A 162 -16.47 -5.64 -3.01
C ALA A 162 -17.65 -6.59 -2.88
N ALA A 163 -17.81 -7.22 -1.71
CA ALA A 163 -18.92 -8.13 -1.43
C ALA A 163 -20.23 -7.42 -0.99
N GLY A 164 -20.21 -6.08 -0.85
CA GLY A 164 -21.37 -5.32 -0.38
C GLY A 164 -21.78 -5.61 1.08
N LEU A 165 -20.82 -6.05 1.90
CA LEU A 165 -21.04 -6.43 3.32
C LEU A 165 -20.87 -5.26 4.28
N ALA A 166 -20.28 -4.16 3.82
CA ALA A 166 -20.10 -2.92 4.58
C ALA A 166 -20.51 -1.70 3.77
N ALA A 167 -20.99 -0.66 4.47
CA ALA A 167 -21.35 0.61 3.86
C ALA A 167 -20.08 1.39 3.45
N PRO A 168 -20.11 2.09 2.31
CA PRO A 168 -18.94 2.86 1.80
C PRO A 168 -18.71 4.18 2.52
N ASP A 169 -19.69 4.65 3.24
CA ASP A 169 -19.66 5.81 4.13
C ASP A 169 -19.44 5.38 5.60
N ASP A 170 -19.04 6.28 6.47
CA ASP A 170 -18.82 5.98 7.90
C ASP A 170 -17.74 4.91 8.16
N ILE A 171 -16.67 4.93 7.38
CA ILE A 171 -15.49 4.09 7.59
C ILE A 171 -14.49 4.82 8.48
N VAL A 172 -14.04 4.15 9.55
CA VAL A 172 -13.02 4.68 10.46
C VAL A 172 -11.80 3.78 10.43
N ILE A 173 -10.63 4.39 10.25
CA ILE A 173 -9.32 3.71 10.21
C ILE A 173 -8.42 4.35 11.27
N VAL A 174 -7.94 3.57 12.22
CA VAL A 174 -6.88 3.95 13.14
C VAL A 174 -5.69 3.02 12.87
N ALA A 175 -4.56 3.61 12.49
CA ALA A 175 -3.40 2.79 12.11
C ALA A 175 -2.12 3.26 12.80
N ALA A 176 -1.52 2.35 13.58
CA ALA A 176 -0.22 2.55 14.22
C ALA A 176 0.91 2.12 13.27
N SER A 177 1.92 2.96 13.09
CA SER A 177 3.08 2.68 12.22
C SER A 177 4.39 2.87 12.94
N GLY A 178 5.38 2.06 12.57
CA GLY A 178 6.76 2.27 12.95
C GLY A 178 7.35 3.56 12.37
N THR A 179 8.38 4.06 13.05
CA THR A 179 9.03 5.36 12.78
C THR A 179 9.72 5.44 11.42
N SER A 180 10.16 4.30 10.86
CA SER A 180 10.81 4.27 9.54
C SER A 180 9.90 4.75 8.40
N GLY A 181 8.57 4.72 8.60
CA GLY A 181 7.59 5.25 7.63
C GLY A 181 7.70 6.76 7.39
N ALA A 182 8.30 7.50 8.32
CA ALA A 182 8.55 8.93 8.19
C ALA A 182 9.78 9.27 7.33
N GLY A 183 10.54 8.27 6.87
CA GLY A 183 11.78 8.44 6.11
C GLY A 183 13.01 8.60 7.00
N ARG A 184 14.19 8.72 6.34
CA ARG A 184 15.49 8.74 7.02
C ARG A 184 15.98 10.14 7.40
N SER A 185 15.35 11.17 6.85
CA SER A 185 15.77 12.55 7.13
C SER A 185 15.61 12.87 8.62
N PRO A 186 16.64 13.43 9.28
CA PRO A 186 16.55 13.82 10.69
C PRO A 186 15.44 14.84 10.93
N ARG A 187 14.65 14.59 11.97
CA ARG A 187 13.58 15.49 12.41
C ARG A 187 13.52 15.52 13.93
N PRO A 188 13.30 16.69 14.56
CA PRO A 188 13.22 16.80 16.03
C PRO A 188 12.15 15.91 16.65
N ASP A 189 10.97 15.81 16.02
CA ASP A 189 9.83 15.00 16.46
C ASP A 189 10.04 13.47 16.29
N LEU A 190 11.15 13.06 15.69
CA LEU A 190 11.56 11.66 15.51
C LEU A 190 12.84 11.29 16.27
N LEU A 191 13.31 12.15 17.16
CA LEU A 191 14.43 11.81 18.04
C LEU A 191 14.05 10.65 18.98
N ALA A 192 15.02 9.84 19.37
CA ALA A 192 14.78 8.69 20.23
C ALA A 192 14.06 9.07 21.54
N SER A 193 14.42 10.21 22.14
CA SER A 193 13.79 10.75 23.35
C SER A 193 12.31 11.10 23.17
N GLU A 194 11.89 11.37 21.93
CA GLU A 194 10.50 11.76 21.62
C GLU A 194 9.63 10.53 21.29
N VAL A 195 10.23 9.51 20.68
CA VAL A 195 9.46 8.37 20.14
C VAL A 195 9.53 7.11 21.00
N MET A 196 10.62 6.89 21.77
CA MET A 196 10.75 5.72 22.63
C MET A 196 9.77 5.78 23.80
N GLY A 197 8.92 4.74 23.94
CA GLY A 197 7.94 4.65 25.03
C GLY A 197 6.72 5.58 24.84
N SER A 198 6.55 6.22 23.68
CA SER A 198 5.45 7.13 23.38
C SER A 198 4.76 6.80 22.08
N MET A 199 3.45 7.01 22.00
CA MET A 199 2.65 6.96 20.79
C MET A 199 2.01 8.32 20.54
N SER A 200 2.00 8.78 19.28
CA SER A 200 1.43 10.07 18.92
C SER A 200 0.62 10.01 17.63
N ALA A 201 -0.59 10.57 17.66
CA ALA A 201 -1.36 10.78 16.43
C ALA A 201 -0.79 11.98 15.66
N TYR A 202 -0.81 11.92 14.33
CA TYR A 202 -0.34 13.01 13.49
C TYR A 202 -1.22 13.15 12.23
N LYS A 203 -1.24 14.34 11.64
CA LYS A 203 -2.06 14.63 10.43
C LYS A 203 -3.50 14.12 10.53
N VAL A 204 -4.11 14.28 11.70
CA VAL A 204 -5.51 13.91 11.98
C VAL A 204 -6.47 14.87 11.28
N GLY A 205 -7.77 14.48 11.22
CA GLY A 205 -8.81 15.36 10.67
C GLY A 205 -8.77 15.45 9.14
N GLY A 206 -8.49 14.33 8.45
CA GLY A 206 -8.54 14.24 6.99
C GLY A 206 -7.35 14.93 6.27
N THR A 207 -6.25 15.22 6.99
CA THR A 207 -5.09 15.93 6.42
C THR A 207 -3.95 15.01 5.97
N HIS A 208 -4.07 13.70 6.22
CA HIS A 208 -3.04 12.75 5.79
C HIS A 208 -3.13 12.44 4.30
N ARG A 209 -1.98 12.44 3.62
CA ARG A 209 -1.86 12.23 2.17
C ARG A 209 -2.38 10.87 1.66
N HIS A 210 -2.46 9.86 2.52
CA HIS A 210 -3.03 8.55 2.13
C HIS A 210 -4.57 8.53 2.17
N THR A 211 -5.24 9.54 2.74
CA THR A 211 -6.71 9.60 2.75
C THR A 211 -7.30 9.50 1.35
N PRO A 212 -6.97 10.40 0.39
CA PRO A 212 -7.54 10.34 -0.95
C PRO A 212 -7.10 9.07 -1.72
N GLU A 213 -5.92 8.54 -1.45
CA GLU A 213 -5.42 7.30 -2.07
C GLU A 213 -6.28 6.09 -1.67
N ILE A 214 -6.62 5.97 -0.37
CA ILE A 214 -7.48 4.89 0.14
C ILE A 214 -8.89 5.04 -0.42
N GLU A 215 -9.45 6.24 -0.37
CA GLU A 215 -10.80 6.54 -0.88
C GLU A 215 -10.91 6.23 -2.38
N GLN A 216 -9.95 6.65 -3.18
CA GLN A 216 -9.88 6.36 -4.62
C GLN A 216 -9.86 4.85 -4.89
N ALA A 217 -8.93 4.12 -4.28
CA ALA A 217 -8.76 2.70 -4.53
C ALA A 217 -9.99 1.89 -4.11
N LEU A 218 -10.59 2.19 -2.95
CA LEU A 218 -11.80 1.50 -2.48
C LEU A 218 -13.03 1.87 -3.32
N THR A 219 -13.12 3.11 -3.81
CA THR A 219 -14.18 3.52 -4.74
C THR A 219 -14.08 2.75 -6.06
N GLU A 220 -12.87 2.56 -6.58
CA GLU A 220 -12.64 1.76 -7.78
C GLU A 220 -13.01 0.28 -7.57
N VAL A 221 -12.75 -0.27 -6.38
CA VAL A 221 -13.17 -1.64 -6.02
C VAL A 221 -14.68 -1.78 -6.11
N ILE A 222 -15.46 -0.87 -5.50
CA ILE A 222 -16.93 -0.92 -5.54
C ILE A 222 -17.45 -0.81 -6.99
N ARG A 223 -16.89 0.11 -7.79
CA ARG A 223 -17.29 0.33 -9.19
C ARG A 223 -16.96 -0.86 -10.10
N GLY A 224 -15.87 -1.56 -9.81
CA GLY A 224 -15.43 -2.74 -10.56
C GLY A 224 -16.15 -4.03 -10.15
N SER A 225 -16.79 -4.07 -8.98
CA SER A 225 -17.56 -5.20 -8.51
C SER A 225 -18.91 -5.20 -9.23
N SER A 226 -19.20 -6.23 -10.02
CA SER A 226 -20.56 -6.42 -10.56
C SER A 226 -21.54 -6.53 -9.38
N PRO A 227 -22.69 -5.86 -9.41
CA PRO A 227 -23.68 -6.07 -8.37
C PRO A 227 -24.02 -7.55 -8.34
N LEU A 228 -23.85 -8.19 -7.17
CA LEU A 228 -24.38 -9.51 -6.93
C LEU A 228 -25.87 -9.46 -7.27
N THR A 229 -26.27 -10.16 -8.32
CA THR A 229 -27.67 -10.28 -8.76
C THR A 229 -28.46 -10.89 -7.61
N GLY A 230 -29.15 -10.04 -6.82
CA GLY A 230 -30.04 -10.59 -5.80
C GLY A 230 -30.52 -9.68 -4.68
N THR A 231 -29.96 -8.49 -4.46
CA THR A 231 -30.60 -7.54 -3.52
C THR A 231 -30.25 -6.10 -3.93
N ALA A 232 -31.15 -5.48 -4.68
CA ALA A 232 -31.16 -4.03 -4.80
C ALA A 232 -31.29 -3.45 -3.38
N ALA A 233 -30.23 -2.82 -2.87
CA ALA A 233 -30.24 -2.10 -1.61
C ALA A 233 -31.22 -0.94 -1.76
N VAL A 234 -32.44 -1.14 -1.30
CA VAL A 234 -33.45 -0.09 -1.13
C VAL A 234 -33.05 0.68 0.12
N VAL A 235 -32.23 1.71 -0.02
CA VAL A 235 -32.11 2.73 1.00
C VAL A 235 -33.43 3.53 0.97
N ARG A 236 -34.44 3.10 1.74
CA ARG A 236 -35.63 3.92 1.99
C ARG A 236 -35.29 4.89 3.11
N GLY A 237 -35.06 6.13 2.72
CA GLY A 237 -35.17 7.27 3.60
C GLY A 237 -36.56 7.38 4.18
N VAL A 238 -36.62 7.89 5.41
CA VAL A 238 -37.77 8.15 6.26
C VAL A 238 -38.92 8.84 5.49
N SER A 239 -40.13 8.36 5.74
CA SER A 239 -41.42 8.76 5.21
C SER A 239 -41.71 10.28 5.30
N GLY A 240 -42.01 10.88 4.17
CA GLY A 240 -42.65 12.17 4.00
C GLY A 240 -43.07 12.27 2.54
N GLY A 241 -44.36 12.16 2.26
CA GLY A 241 -44.92 11.99 0.93
C GLY A 241 -44.56 13.10 -0.07
N SER A 242 -44.03 12.66 -1.20
CA SER A 242 -43.97 13.40 -2.46
C SER A 242 -43.86 12.40 -3.63
N PRO A 243 -44.33 12.73 -4.84
CA PRO A 243 -44.54 11.78 -5.94
C PRO A 243 -43.21 11.26 -6.51
N PRO A 244 -43.22 10.13 -7.25
CA PRO A 244 -42.01 9.47 -7.74
C PRO A 244 -41.29 10.35 -8.76
N LEU A 245 -40.07 10.76 -8.42
CA LEU A 245 -39.16 11.33 -9.39
C LEU A 245 -38.63 10.20 -10.27
N THR A 246 -39.06 10.18 -11.53
CA THR A 246 -38.47 9.40 -12.61
C THR A 246 -37.12 10.04 -12.98
N GLY A 247 -36.09 9.67 -12.27
CA GLY A 247 -34.73 9.98 -12.53
C GLY A 247 -33.87 8.93 -11.84
N THR A 248 -33.16 8.12 -12.61
CA THR A 248 -32.07 7.27 -12.10
C THR A 248 -30.96 8.20 -11.64
N ALA A 249 -31.09 8.76 -10.42
CA ALA A 249 -29.95 9.36 -9.76
C ALA A 249 -28.91 8.25 -9.59
N ALA A 250 -27.76 8.41 -10.22
CA ALA A 250 -26.61 7.54 -9.96
C ALA A 250 -26.36 7.60 -8.45
N VAL A 251 -26.47 6.45 -7.78
CA VAL A 251 -26.09 6.35 -6.38
C VAL A 251 -24.63 6.72 -6.32
N ASP A 252 -24.29 7.77 -5.57
CA ASP A 252 -22.91 8.12 -5.31
C ASP A 252 -22.26 6.96 -4.54
N THR A 253 -21.39 6.22 -5.22
CA THR A 253 -20.68 5.06 -4.68
C THR A 253 -19.29 5.44 -4.18
N SER A 254 -19.04 6.73 -3.97
CA SER A 254 -17.76 7.19 -3.46
C SER A 254 -17.54 6.72 -2.02
N VAL A 255 -16.34 6.24 -1.74
CA VAL A 255 -15.92 5.87 -0.38
C VAL A 255 -15.42 7.10 0.35
N THR A 256 -15.84 7.24 1.61
CA THR A 256 -15.36 8.29 2.51
C THR A 256 -14.83 7.66 3.79
N ILE A 257 -13.63 8.09 4.22
CA ILE A 257 -12.99 7.56 5.41
C ILE A 257 -12.61 8.64 6.43
N SER A 258 -12.69 8.29 7.72
CA SER A 258 -12.00 9.00 8.79
C SER A 258 -10.70 8.26 9.11
N PHE A 259 -9.55 8.86 8.78
CA PHE A 259 -8.24 8.23 8.95
C PHE A 259 -7.42 8.93 10.04
N THR A 260 -6.99 8.16 11.05
CA THR A 260 -6.14 8.61 12.15
C THR A 260 -4.84 7.80 12.17
N PRO A 261 -3.76 8.30 11.54
CA PRO A 261 -2.45 7.68 11.64
C PRO A 261 -1.82 7.96 12.99
N THR A 262 -1.14 6.97 13.54
CA THR A 262 -0.44 7.04 14.83
C THR A 262 0.98 6.54 14.67
N LEU A 263 1.95 7.30 15.17
CA LEU A 263 3.34 6.87 15.27
C LEU A 263 3.48 6.01 16.53
N ALA A 264 4.02 4.81 16.37
CA ALA A 264 4.27 3.87 17.47
C ALA A 264 5.78 3.75 17.75
N PRO A 265 6.18 3.41 18.99
CA PRO A 265 7.58 3.29 19.40
C PRO A 265 8.20 1.97 18.90
N MET A 266 8.12 1.73 17.60
CA MET A 266 8.69 0.57 16.92
C MET A 266 9.38 1.01 15.63
N PRO A 267 10.44 0.34 15.17
CA PRO A 267 11.13 0.73 13.95
C PRO A 267 10.33 0.42 12.69
N ARG A 268 9.63 -0.71 12.64
CA ARG A 268 8.91 -1.23 11.46
C ARG A 268 7.56 -1.81 11.89
N GLY A 269 6.66 -1.93 10.92
CA GLY A 269 5.34 -2.51 11.05
C GLY A 269 4.22 -1.48 11.00
N ILE A 270 3.05 -1.93 10.53
CA ILE A 270 1.78 -1.21 10.61
C ILE A 270 0.75 -2.16 11.21
N LEU A 271 -0.04 -1.68 12.17
CA LEU A 271 -1.25 -2.32 12.64
C LEU A 271 -2.41 -1.37 12.40
N ALA A 272 -3.32 -1.74 11.51
CA ALA A 272 -4.51 -0.95 11.18
C ALA A 272 -5.76 -1.62 11.75
N THR A 273 -6.55 -0.87 12.52
CA THR A 273 -7.90 -1.23 12.91
C THR A 273 -8.87 -0.42 12.07
N CYS A 274 -9.63 -1.12 11.24
CA CYS A 274 -10.62 -0.53 10.34
C CYS A 274 -12.01 -0.95 10.80
N THR A 275 -12.94 0.00 10.88
CA THR A 275 -14.34 -0.30 11.17
C THR A 275 -15.24 0.35 10.13
N ALA A 276 -16.27 -0.39 9.72
CA ALA A 276 -17.29 0.09 8.79
C ALA A 276 -18.66 -0.38 9.28
N ARG A 277 -19.72 0.37 9.00
CA ARG A 277 -21.08 -0.05 9.30
C ARG A 277 -21.42 -1.29 8.47
N LEU A 278 -21.99 -2.32 9.12
CA LEU A 278 -22.48 -3.50 8.42
C LEU A 278 -23.60 -3.12 7.43
N ALA A 279 -23.59 -3.75 6.28
CA ALA A 279 -24.69 -3.60 5.32
C ALA A 279 -25.99 -4.19 5.89
N PRO A 280 -27.16 -3.68 5.48
CA PRO A 280 -28.46 -4.21 5.95
C PRO A 280 -28.57 -5.72 5.75
N GLY A 281 -29.05 -6.41 6.79
CA GLY A 281 -29.24 -7.86 6.79
C GLY A 281 -28.00 -8.69 7.13
N VAL A 282 -26.82 -8.13 7.15
CA VAL A 282 -25.59 -8.87 7.52
C VAL A 282 -25.61 -9.22 9.01
N ALA A 283 -25.98 -8.25 9.88
CA ALA A 283 -26.06 -8.46 11.32
C ALA A 283 -27.12 -9.50 11.73
N ASP A 284 -28.18 -9.63 10.92
CA ASP A 284 -29.31 -10.54 11.18
C ASP A 284 -29.09 -11.94 10.59
N GLY A 285 -27.95 -12.16 9.92
CA GLY A 285 -27.58 -13.45 9.34
C GLY A 285 -27.29 -14.51 10.41
N PRO A 286 -27.28 -15.80 10.01
CA PRO A 286 -27.05 -16.91 10.95
C PRO A 286 -25.65 -16.91 11.57
N ASP A 287 -24.67 -16.43 10.86
CA ASP A 287 -23.27 -16.31 11.32
C ASP A 287 -22.60 -15.13 10.59
N PRO A 288 -22.72 -13.90 11.12
CA PRO A 288 -22.10 -12.72 10.54
C PRO A 288 -20.58 -12.80 10.46
N ASP A 289 -19.91 -13.38 11.46
CA ASP A 289 -18.46 -13.56 11.45
C ASP A 289 -18.00 -14.45 10.29
N ALA A 290 -18.65 -15.60 10.10
CA ALA A 290 -18.35 -16.48 8.98
C ALA A 290 -18.62 -15.79 7.63
N THR A 291 -19.68 -14.98 7.53
CA THR A 291 -20.01 -14.21 6.33
C THR A 291 -18.91 -13.21 5.97
N LEU A 292 -18.44 -12.42 6.96
CA LEU A 292 -17.32 -11.49 6.72
C LEU A 292 -16.05 -12.24 6.32
N ARG A 293 -15.70 -13.29 7.07
CA ARG A 293 -14.48 -14.08 6.81
C ARG A 293 -14.49 -14.76 5.44
N ALA A 294 -15.66 -15.21 4.96
CA ALA A 294 -15.79 -15.79 3.62
C ALA A 294 -15.37 -14.80 2.53
N ALA A 295 -15.73 -13.52 2.63
CA ALA A 295 -15.31 -12.48 1.69
C ALA A 295 -13.78 -12.33 1.63
N PHE A 296 -13.08 -12.46 2.75
CA PHE A 296 -11.61 -12.45 2.78
C PHE A 296 -11.01 -13.75 2.21
N ALA A 297 -11.59 -14.88 2.50
CA ALA A 297 -11.16 -16.17 1.94
C ALA A 297 -11.31 -16.19 0.41
N ASP A 298 -12.41 -15.68 -0.10
CA ASP A 298 -12.66 -15.57 -1.54
C ASP A 298 -11.70 -14.57 -2.21
N ALA A 299 -11.46 -13.42 -1.60
CA ALA A 299 -10.58 -12.39 -2.15
C ALA A 299 -9.10 -12.79 -2.11
N TYR A 300 -8.65 -13.43 -1.05
CA TYR A 300 -7.23 -13.63 -0.77
C TYR A 300 -6.79 -15.10 -0.74
N GLY A 301 -7.70 -16.05 -0.94
CA GLY A 301 -7.36 -17.49 -0.88
C GLY A 301 -6.28 -17.94 -1.87
N SER A 302 -6.11 -17.22 -2.98
CA SER A 302 -5.03 -17.44 -3.95
C SER A 302 -3.86 -16.45 -3.84
N SER A 303 -3.92 -15.48 -2.93
CA SER A 303 -2.85 -14.50 -2.74
C SER A 303 -1.67 -15.15 -2.01
N PRO A 304 -0.44 -15.06 -2.54
CA PRO A 304 0.72 -15.63 -1.85
C PRO A 304 1.14 -14.85 -0.61
N PHE A 305 0.67 -13.61 -0.45
CA PHE A 305 1.16 -12.70 0.58
C PHE A 305 0.11 -12.22 1.58
N VAL A 306 -1.18 -12.43 1.34
CA VAL A 306 -2.24 -12.01 2.28
C VAL A 306 -2.86 -13.23 2.94
N HIS A 307 -2.80 -13.27 4.26
CA HIS A 307 -3.23 -14.43 5.04
C HIS A 307 -4.37 -14.03 5.98
N LEU A 308 -5.55 -14.61 5.75
CA LEU A 308 -6.65 -14.58 6.72
C LEU A 308 -6.29 -15.49 7.90
N LEU A 309 -6.13 -14.90 9.09
CA LEU A 309 -5.78 -15.66 10.28
C LEU A 309 -6.92 -16.60 10.73
N PRO A 310 -6.61 -17.70 11.43
CA PRO A 310 -7.61 -18.55 12.06
C PRO A 310 -8.54 -17.76 12.99
N THR A 311 -9.76 -18.24 13.16
CA THR A 311 -10.73 -17.64 14.10
C THR A 311 -10.13 -17.54 15.51
N GLY A 312 -10.29 -16.36 16.11
CA GLY A 312 -9.75 -16.07 17.45
C GLY A 312 -8.28 -15.61 17.48
N GLN A 313 -7.57 -15.66 16.36
CA GLN A 313 -6.22 -15.09 16.25
C GLN A 313 -6.30 -13.69 15.58
N TRP A 314 -5.55 -12.75 16.13
CA TRP A 314 -5.51 -11.37 15.64
C TRP A 314 -4.12 -10.99 15.12
N PRO A 315 -4.03 -10.10 14.12
CA PRO A 315 -2.76 -9.65 13.58
C PRO A 315 -1.87 -8.98 14.61
N VAL A 316 -0.57 -9.30 14.56
CA VAL A 316 0.49 -8.71 15.37
C VAL A 316 1.54 -8.12 14.44
N SER A 317 1.95 -6.86 14.65
CA SER A 317 2.86 -6.15 13.75
C SER A 317 4.24 -6.79 13.61
N GLY A 318 4.76 -7.40 14.68
CA GLY A 318 6.03 -8.12 14.68
C GLY A 318 6.02 -9.36 13.80
N ALA A 319 4.89 -10.09 13.74
CA ALA A 319 4.78 -11.35 13.02
C ALA A 319 5.03 -11.26 11.50
N VAL A 320 4.97 -10.06 10.90
CA VAL A 320 5.23 -9.83 9.47
C VAL A 320 6.48 -8.96 9.23
N ALA A 321 7.22 -8.60 10.28
CA ALA A 321 8.40 -7.76 10.17
C ALA A 321 9.45 -8.37 9.23
N GLY A 322 10.01 -7.57 8.32
CA GLY A 322 11.03 -8.00 7.34
C GLY A 322 10.50 -8.83 6.17
N SER A 323 9.17 -9.08 6.10
CA SER A 323 8.54 -9.89 5.05
C SER A 323 7.65 -9.08 4.11
N ASN A 324 7.18 -9.74 3.04
CA ASN A 324 6.12 -9.24 2.17
C ASN A 324 4.73 -9.73 2.59
N GLY A 325 4.62 -10.37 3.76
CA GLY A 325 3.37 -10.89 4.30
C GLY A 325 2.44 -9.79 4.81
N ALA A 326 1.14 -10.04 4.71
CA ALA A 326 0.09 -9.28 5.36
C ALA A 326 -0.83 -10.26 6.10
N HIS A 327 -1.14 -9.98 7.35
CA HIS A 327 -2.14 -10.74 8.10
C HIS A 327 -3.40 -9.92 8.25
N VAL A 328 -4.55 -10.54 8.04
CA VAL A 328 -5.87 -9.92 8.20
C VAL A 328 -6.78 -10.79 9.05
N GLN A 329 -7.68 -10.16 9.79
CA GLN A 329 -8.76 -10.82 10.53
C GLN A 329 -9.95 -9.89 10.61
N ALA A 330 -11.16 -10.47 10.48
CA ALA A 330 -12.42 -9.74 10.57
C ALA A 330 -13.36 -10.35 11.61
N ALA A 331 -14.14 -9.49 12.25
CA ALA A 331 -15.23 -9.86 13.14
C ALA A 331 -16.42 -8.90 12.98
N ALA A 332 -17.61 -9.39 13.27
CA ALA A 332 -18.81 -8.59 13.32
C ALA A 332 -19.08 -8.15 14.76
N ASP A 333 -18.98 -6.86 15.03
CA ASP A 333 -19.50 -6.26 16.26
C ASP A 333 -20.98 -5.98 16.10
N ILE A 334 -21.79 -6.99 16.42
CA ILE A 334 -23.26 -6.93 16.28
C ILE A 334 -23.86 -5.86 17.19
N HIS A 335 -23.30 -5.68 18.41
CA HIS A 335 -23.76 -4.69 19.36
C HIS A 335 -23.63 -3.27 18.78
N ALA A 336 -22.54 -2.98 18.08
CA ALA A 336 -22.29 -1.69 17.46
C ALA A 336 -22.78 -1.60 16.01
N GLY A 337 -23.23 -2.71 15.41
CA GLY A 337 -23.62 -2.80 14.00
C GLY A 337 -22.46 -2.56 13.03
N ARG A 338 -21.25 -2.99 13.40
CA ARG A 338 -20.03 -2.71 12.64
C ARG A 338 -19.26 -3.99 12.27
N ALA A 339 -18.66 -3.98 11.09
CA ALA A 339 -17.55 -4.86 10.79
C ALA A 339 -16.29 -4.25 11.40
N VAL A 340 -15.47 -5.06 12.07
CA VAL A 340 -14.15 -4.69 12.60
C VAL A 340 -13.13 -5.55 11.88
N VAL A 341 -12.19 -4.90 11.19
CA VAL A 341 -11.09 -5.59 10.51
C VAL A 341 -9.77 -5.08 11.07
N VAL A 342 -8.92 -6.01 11.47
CA VAL A 342 -7.53 -5.69 11.83
C VAL A 342 -6.62 -6.26 10.75
N ALA A 343 -5.69 -5.44 10.28
CA ALA A 343 -4.67 -5.85 9.31
C ALA A 343 -3.29 -5.37 9.74
N THR A 344 -2.27 -6.15 9.39
CA THR A 344 -0.87 -5.77 9.63
C THR A 344 0.00 -6.05 8.43
N THR A 345 0.96 -5.18 8.18
CA THR A 345 2.02 -5.32 7.18
C THR A 345 3.32 -4.76 7.74
N ASP A 346 4.46 -5.15 7.17
CA ASP A 346 5.69 -4.38 7.34
C ASP A 346 5.65 -3.17 6.43
N ASN A 347 5.79 -1.96 6.99
CA ASN A 347 5.71 -0.70 6.23
C ASN A 347 6.82 -0.51 5.18
N LEU A 348 7.96 -1.19 5.31
CA LEU A 348 9.04 -1.22 4.32
C LEU A 348 8.99 -2.47 3.43
N GLY A 349 8.40 -3.59 3.92
CA GLY A 349 8.14 -4.81 3.15
C GLY A 349 6.91 -4.65 2.24
N LYS A 350 5.79 -5.30 2.60
CA LYS A 350 4.51 -5.21 1.85
C LYS A 350 4.00 -3.78 1.70
N GLY A 351 4.36 -2.88 2.62
CA GLY A 351 4.00 -1.47 2.55
C GLY A 351 4.84 -0.62 1.57
N ALA A 352 5.95 -1.13 1.02
CA ALA A 352 6.83 -0.36 0.13
C ALA A 352 7.69 -1.25 -0.78
N ALA A 353 8.92 -1.59 -0.36
CA ALA A 353 9.91 -2.26 -1.20
C ALA A 353 9.50 -3.68 -1.61
N GLY A 354 8.94 -4.46 -0.70
CA GLY A 354 8.46 -5.81 -1.02
C GLY A 354 7.30 -5.78 -2.03
N GLN A 355 6.37 -4.82 -1.87
CA GLN A 355 5.33 -4.57 -2.85
C GLN A 355 5.91 -4.20 -4.22
N ALA A 356 6.94 -3.35 -4.27
CA ALA A 356 7.57 -2.95 -5.52
C ALA A 356 8.26 -4.14 -6.22
N VAL A 357 8.92 -5.05 -5.48
CA VAL A 357 9.49 -6.27 -6.04
C VAL A 357 8.40 -7.22 -6.53
N GLN A 358 7.30 -7.38 -5.81
CA GLN A 358 6.14 -8.16 -6.25
C GLN A 358 5.57 -7.60 -7.57
N ILE A 359 5.43 -6.29 -7.70
CA ILE A 359 5.03 -5.61 -8.94
C ILE A 359 6.02 -5.91 -10.06
N ALA A 360 7.33 -5.82 -9.80
CA ALA A 360 8.37 -6.12 -10.78
C ALA A 360 8.27 -7.56 -11.30
N ASN A 361 8.07 -8.52 -10.41
CA ASN A 361 7.89 -9.92 -10.78
C ASN A 361 6.71 -10.11 -11.75
N ILE A 362 5.58 -9.48 -11.45
CA ILE A 362 4.39 -9.54 -12.32
C ILE A 362 4.66 -8.86 -13.67
N MET A 363 5.24 -7.65 -13.69
CA MET A 363 5.58 -6.91 -14.91
C MET A 363 6.55 -7.65 -15.83
N LEU A 364 7.40 -8.48 -15.25
CA LEU A 364 8.44 -9.24 -15.96
C LEU A 364 8.03 -10.69 -16.26
N GLY A 365 6.83 -11.11 -15.81
CA GLY A 365 6.35 -12.49 -15.99
C GLY A 365 7.11 -13.51 -15.15
N LEU A 366 7.77 -13.09 -14.07
CA LEU A 366 8.45 -13.94 -13.10
C LEU A 366 7.46 -14.51 -12.08
N PRO A 367 7.83 -15.58 -11.35
CA PRO A 367 7.03 -16.02 -10.21
C PRO A 367 6.81 -14.87 -9.22
N GLU A 368 5.58 -14.58 -8.87
CA GLU A 368 5.19 -13.41 -8.04
C GLU A 368 5.95 -13.37 -6.71
N THR A 369 6.35 -14.53 -6.18
CA THR A 369 7.06 -14.69 -4.92
C THR A 369 8.60 -14.67 -5.04
N ALA A 370 9.16 -14.56 -6.25
CA ALA A 370 10.61 -14.59 -6.43
C ALA A 370 11.30 -13.50 -5.60
N GLY A 371 12.34 -13.86 -4.87
CA GLY A 371 13.10 -12.95 -4.00
C GLY A 371 12.35 -12.41 -2.77
N LEU A 372 11.12 -12.88 -2.51
CA LEU A 372 10.26 -12.42 -1.42
C LEU A 372 9.95 -13.56 -0.43
N THR A 373 9.72 -13.20 0.83
CA THR A 373 9.27 -14.13 1.88
C THR A 373 7.98 -13.64 2.52
N THR A 374 7.15 -14.59 2.96
CA THR A 374 5.99 -14.34 3.81
C THR A 374 6.32 -14.49 5.30
N LEU A 375 7.49 -15.03 5.62
CA LEU A 375 7.90 -15.30 7.00
C LEU A 375 8.56 -14.05 7.59
N GLY A 376 7.98 -13.50 8.65
CA GLY A 376 8.57 -12.43 9.42
C GLY A 376 9.75 -12.89 10.27
N VAL A 377 10.53 -11.92 10.72
CA VAL A 377 11.71 -12.14 11.60
C VAL A 377 11.36 -11.78 13.07
N GLU A 378 10.21 -12.21 13.53
CA GLU A 378 9.79 -11.98 14.90
C GLU A 378 10.78 -12.64 15.88
N PRO A 379 11.19 -11.93 16.98
CA PRO A 379 12.09 -12.50 17.99
C PRO A 379 11.47 -13.64 18.77
#